data_417d88c9449dea167e2133f52af794a5
#
_entry.id   417d88c9449dea167e2133f52af794a5
#
_cell.length_a   1.000
_cell.length_b   1.000
_cell.length_c   1.000
_cell.angle_alpha   90.00
_cell.angle_beta   90.00
_cell.angle_gamma   90.00
#
_symmetry.space_group_name_H-M   'P 1'
#
loop_
_entity.id
_entity.type
_entity.pdbx_description
1 polymer ?
#
loop_
_entity_poly.entity_id
_entity_poly.type
_entity_poly.pdbx_seq_one_letter_code
_entity_poly.pdbx_strand_id
1 'polypeptide(L)'
;MVHARARRDRDLCVIGVRTLWRTVGDGEFFCPDCGGDRNYRRRTGRRRIVVLGLPVLPRGPVAPVVECAACGGRFGTEVLDHPTTTRFSAMLRDAVHTVALAVLAAGGTDSPAVRQAAVGAVRAAGFPDCGEDQLLELIAALAADTGRLPGAAAYDAGAVGPGAAAGAAGASGAAGQPGRDIGRDGLDPCGTALAIELHEALEPLAPHLAPTGRESILLQGARIAVADGPYRPAERTVLETVGRALMICPDDTARLLAAIRAPF
;
A
#
# COMPACT_ATOMS: atom_id res chain seq x y z
N MET A 1 11.85 -15.53 36.12
CA MET A 1 11.34 -16.24 34.94
C MET A 1 11.42 -17.73 35.22
N VAL A 2 10.29 -18.34 35.56
CA VAL A 2 10.23 -19.75 36.01
C VAL A 2 9.81 -20.58 34.82
N HIS A 3 10.72 -21.34 34.25
CA HIS A 3 10.40 -22.35 33.24
C HIS A 3 9.63 -23.51 33.90
N ALA A 4 8.32 -23.50 33.74
CA ALA A 4 7.51 -24.65 34.10
C ALA A 4 7.81 -25.77 33.08
N ARG A 5 8.68 -26.68 33.46
CA ARG A 5 8.81 -27.99 32.79
C ARG A 5 7.48 -28.71 32.97
N ALA A 6 6.72 -28.84 31.89
CA ALA A 6 5.56 -29.71 31.84
C ALA A 6 6.00 -31.14 32.15
N ARG A 7 5.76 -31.58 33.40
CA ARG A 7 5.80 -32.99 33.76
C ARG A 7 4.84 -33.75 32.85
N ARG A 8 5.35 -34.70 32.12
CA ARG A 8 4.55 -35.73 31.45
C ARG A 8 3.93 -36.62 32.54
N ASP A 9 2.79 -36.24 33.09
CA ASP A 9 1.95 -37.18 33.78
C ASP A 9 1.47 -38.22 32.79
N ARG A 10 2.00 -39.43 32.93
CA ARG A 10 1.48 -40.61 32.28
C ARG A 10 0.27 -41.08 33.04
N ASP A 11 -0.79 -40.28 33.04
CA ASP A 11 -2.09 -40.79 33.43
C ASP A 11 -2.49 -41.82 32.37
N LEU A 12 -2.57 -43.08 32.82
CA LEU A 12 -3.16 -44.21 32.08
C LEU A 12 -4.67 -43.92 31.93
N CYS A 13 -5.01 -42.93 31.17
CA CYS A 13 -6.40 -42.64 30.84
C CYS A 13 -6.87 -43.71 29.88
N VAL A 14 -7.69 -44.64 30.41
CA VAL A 14 -8.25 -45.77 29.68
C VAL A 14 -9.06 -45.29 28.45
N ILE A 15 -9.67 -44.11 28.55
CA ILE A 15 -10.38 -43.42 27.46
C ILE A 15 -10.03 -41.95 27.51
N GLY A 16 -9.54 -41.39 26.41
CA GLY A 16 -9.16 -40.00 26.28
C GLY A 16 -9.38 -39.43 24.89
N VAL A 17 -9.22 -38.10 24.74
CA VAL A 17 -9.22 -37.46 23.44
C VAL A 17 -7.80 -36.96 23.15
N ARG A 18 -7.24 -37.40 22.03
CA ARG A 18 -5.92 -36.96 21.58
C ARG A 18 -6.02 -36.23 20.24
N THR A 19 -5.30 -35.13 20.12
CA THR A 19 -5.18 -34.42 18.85
C THR A 19 -3.92 -34.89 18.14
N LEU A 20 -4.09 -35.41 16.93
CA LEU A 20 -2.99 -35.75 16.04
C LEU A 20 -2.73 -34.54 15.16
N TRP A 21 -1.55 -33.99 15.26
CA TRP A 21 -1.11 -32.84 14.47
C TRP A 21 -0.30 -33.28 13.26
N ARG A 22 -0.61 -32.68 12.11
CA ARG A 22 0.16 -32.84 10.87
C ARG A 22 0.64 -31.48 10.41
N THR A 23 1.90 -31.34 10.07
CA THR A 23 2.46 -30.16 9.42
C THR A 23 1.99 -30.12 7.97
N VAL A 24 1.46 -28.98 7.55
CA VAL A 24 0.91 -28.75 6.20
C VAL A 24 1.60 -27.61 5.46
N GLY A 25 2.50 -26.90 6.12
CA GLY A 25 3.29 -25.82 5.54
C GLY A 25 4.22 -25.20 6.57
N ASP A 26 5.14 -24.40 6.11
CA ASP A 26 6.11 -23.64 6.87
C ASP A 26 6.34 -22.29 6.19
N GLY A 27 7.05 -21.40 6.86
CA GLY A 27 7.38 -20.06 6.37
C GLY A 27 7.93 -19.19 7.49
N GLU A 28 7.96 -17.89 7.26
CA GLU A 28 8.41 -16.88 8.20
C GLU A 28 7.25 -15.98 8.63
N PHE A 29 7.22 -15.58 9.90
CA PHE A 29 6.21 -14.70 10.46
C PHE A 29 6.78 -13.89 11.62
N PHE A 30 6.13 -12.79 11.95
CA PHE A 30 6.44 -12.06 13.19
C PHE A 30 5.84 -12.80 14.38
N CYS A 31 6.70 -13.30 15.28
CA CYS A 31 6.25 -14.01 16.46
C CYS A 31 6.04 -13.01 17.62
N PRO A 32 4.80 -12.86 18.16
CA PRO A 32 4.52 -11.95 19.27
C PRO A 32 5.31 -12.27 20.53
N ASP A 33 5.48 -13.57 20.83
CA ASP A 33 6.19 -14.01 22.04
C ASP A 33 7.69 -13.79 21.95
N CYS A 34 8.27 -13.92 20.75
CA CYS A 34 9.70 -13.69 20.52
C CYS A 34 10.04 -12.22 20.24
N GLY A 35 9.03 -11.39 19.88
CA GLY A 35 9.22 -10.00 19.50
C GLY A 35 10.01 -9.81 18.20
N GLY A 36 9.92 -10.74 17.24
CA GLY A 36 10.65 -10.65 15.97
C GLY A 36 10.33 -11.77 14.99
N ASP A 37 10.91 -11.69 13.80
CA ASP A 37 10.69 -12.64 12.73
C ASP A 37 11.24 -14.01 13.06
N ARG A 38 10.44 -15.05 12.87
CA ARG A 38 10.77 -16.44 13.18
C ARG A 38 10.13 -17.37 12.16
N ASN A 39 10.77 -18.53 11.96
CA ASN A 39 10.18 -19.61 11.18
C ASN A 39 9.00 -20.22 11.95
N TYR A 40 7.95 -20.58 11.22
CA TYR A 40 6.79 -21.28 11.77
C TYR A 40 6.53 -22.60 11.04
N ARG A 41 5.72 -23.44 11.70
CA ARG A 41 5.09 -24.61 11.10
C ARG A 41 3.59 -24.48 11.21
N ARG A 42 2.91 -24.49 10.08
CA ARG A 42 1.45 -24.55 10.04
C ARG A 42 1.01 -25.98 10.26
N ARG A 43 0.19 -26.21 11.28
CA ARG A 43 -0.28 -27.53 11.66
C ARG A 43 -1.79 -27.60 11.58
N THR A 44 -2.30 -28.71 11.05
CA THR A 44 -3.72 -29.11 11.13
C THR A 44 -3.85 -30.28 12.08
N GLY A 45 -4.89 -30.26 12.89
CA GLY A 45 -5.15 -31.28 13.89
C GLY A 45 -6.43 -32.05 13.60
N ARG A 46 -6.44 -33.34 13.96
CA ARG A 46 -7.67 -34.13 14.04
C ARG A 46 -7.79 -34.71 15.43
N ARG A 47 -8.93 -34.49 16.08
CA ARG A 47 -9.24 -35.11 17.35
C ARG A 47 -9.62 -36.55 17.12
N ARG A 48 -9.06 -37.46 17.94
CA ARG A 48 -9.40 -38.90 17.96
C ARG A 48 -9.67 -39.32 19.42
N ILE A 49 -10.65 -40.18 19.57
CA ILE A 49 -10.86 -40.87 20.83
C ILE A 49 -9.82 -41.96 20.92
N VAL A 50 -9.11 -41.99 22.02
CA VAL A 50 -8.05 -42.97 22.32
C VAL A 50 -8.56 -43.86 23.44
N VAL A 51 -8.52 -45.19 23.17
CA VAL A 51 -8.84 -46.22 24.15
C VAL A 51 -7.58 -47.06 24.33
N LEU A 52 -7.10 -47.21 25.54
CA LEU A 52 -5.87 -47.92 25.90
C LEU A 52 -4.64 -47.46 25.08
N GLY A 53 -4.58 -46.17 24.73
CA GLY A 53 -3.50 -45.59 23.94
C GLY A 53 -3.66 -45.67 22.41
N LEU A 54 -4.65 -46.41 21.93
CA LEU A 54 -4.94 -46.60 20.49
C LEU A 54 -6.01 -45.62 20.00
N PRO A 55 -5.76 -44.88 18.89
CA PRO A 55 -6.72 -43.94 18.32
C PRO A 55 -7.81 -44.68 17.56
N VAL A 56 -9.00 -44.88 18.17
CA VAL A 56 -10.07 -45.73 17.65
C VAL A 56 -11.07 -44.93 16.79
N LEU A 57 -11.55 -43.78 17.22
CA LEU A 57 -12.62 -43.06 16.53
C LEU A 57 -12.24 -41.62 16.20
N PRO A 58 -12.48 -41.16 14.96
CA PRO A 58 -12.29 -39.74 14.61
C PRO A 58 -13.41 -38.89 15.26
N ARG A 59 -13.05 -37.76 15.91
CA ARG A 59 -14.02 -36.85 16.56
C ARG A 59 -14.16 -35.49 15.83
N GLY A 60 -13.37 -35.26 14.79
CA GLY A 60 -13.48 -34.06 13.96
C GLY A 60 -12.16 -33.31 13.80
N PRO A 61 -12.13 -32.31 12.89
CA PRO A 61 -10.96 -31.47 12.66
C PRO A 61 -10.79 -30.46 13.81
N VAL A 62 -9.57 -30.00 14.00
CA VAL A 62 -9.22 -28.89 14.86
C VAL A 62 -8.77 -27.73 13.96
N ALA A 63 -9.08 -26.51 14.36
CA ALA A 63 -8.62 -25.33 13.62
C ALA A 63 -7.10 -25.40 13.41
N PRO A 64 -6.61 -24.95 12.22
CA PRO A 64 -5.20 -24.90 11.97
C PRO A 64 -4.50 -23.95 12.94
N VAL A 65 -3.27 -24.30 13.32
CA VAL A 65 -2.44 -23.48 14.20
C VAL A 65 -1.09 -23.22 13.57
N VAL A 66 -0.51 -22.09 13.91
CA VAL A 66 0.85 -21.69 13.58
C VAL A 66 1.71 -21.93 14.82
N GLU A 67 2.72 -22.79 14.71
CA GLU A 67 3.64 -23.09 15.81
C GLU A 67 5.00 -22.45 15.51
N CYS A 68 5.45 -21.54 16.37
CA CYS A 68 6.77 -20.93 16.25
C CYS A 68 7.88 -21.97 16.43
N ALA A 69 8.83 -21.99 15.51
CA ALA A 69 9.95 -22.93 15.59
C ALA A 69 10.95 -22.60 16.72
N ALA A 70 10.99 -21.33 17.17
CA ALA A 70 11.92 -20.87 18.21
C ALA A 70 11.36 -21.08 19.62
N CYS A 71 10.17 -20.53 19.94
CA CYS A 71 9.59 -20.62 21.29
C CYS A 71 8.59 -21.77 21.47
N GLY A 72 8.12 -22.39 20.38
CA GLY A 72 7.07 -23.42 20.43
C GLY A 72 5.67 -22.86 20.72
N GLY A 73 5.50 -21.54 20.78
CA GLY A 73 4.23 -20.86 20.94
C GLY A 73 3.26 -21.24 19.81
N ARG A 74 1.97 -21.36 20.14
CA ARG A 74 0.92 -21.73 19.20
C ARG A 74 -0.08 -20.59 19.07
N PHE A 75 -0.28 -20.15 17.84
CA PHE A 75 -1.14 -19.04 17.48
C PHE A 75 -2.18 -19.49 16.47
N GLY A 76 -3.26 -18.74 16.33
CA GLY A 76 -4.17 -18.90 15.21
C GLY A 76 -3.53 -18.49 13.88
N THR A 77 -4.23 -18.74 12.77
CA THR A 77 -3.71 -18.40 11.44
C THR A 77 -3.70 -16.90 11.16
N GLU A 78 -4.46 -16.12 11.91
CA GLU A 78 -4.54 -14.65 11.85
C GLU A 78 -3.20 -13.95 12.13
N VAL A 79 -2.28 -14.63 12.82
CA VAL A 79 -0.92 -14.09 13.05
C VAL A 79 -0.11 -13.96 11.76
N LEU A 80 -0.49 -14.69 10.71
CA LEU A 80 0.14 -14.64 9.39
C LEU A 80 -0.30 -13.42 8.55
N ASP A 81 -1.37 -12.73 8.97
CA ASP A 81 -1.85 -11.52 8.31
C ASP A 81 -0.95 -10.32 8.65
N HIS A 82 -0.15 -10.44 9.72
CA HIS A 82 0.85 -9.42 10.06
C HIS A 82 2.13 -9.63 9.24
N PRO A 83 2.64 -8.58 8.58
CA PRO A 83 3.89 -8.67 7.84
C PRO A 83 5.08 -8.91 8.78
N THR A 84 6.10 -9.61 8.29
CA THR A 84 7.41 -9.67 8.96
C THR A 84 8.06 -8.30 9.01
N THR A 85 9.01 -8.06 9.89
CA THR A 85 9.73 -6.78 9.99
C THR A 85 10.44 -6.42 8.69
N THR A 86 11.00 -7.42 8.00
CA THR A 86 11.63 -7.24 6.69
C THR A 86 10.62 -6.81 5.63
N ARG A 87 9.48 -7.50 5.55
CA ARG A 87 8.39 -7.16 4.62
C ARG A 87 7.80 -5.78 4.93
N PHE A 88 7.56 -5.50 6.19
CA PHE A 88 7.03 -4.20 6.63
C PHE A 88 7.96 -3.05 6.25
N SER A 89 9.28 -3.23 6.45
CA SER A 89 10.29 -2.24 6.04
C SER A 89 10.31 -2.02 4.52
N ALA A 90 10.15 -3.10 3.74
CA ALA A 90 10.04 -2.99 2.27
C ALA A 90 8.79 -2.21 1.88
N MET A 91 7.62 -2.56 2.44
CA MET A 91 6.36 -1.85 2.17
C MET A 91 6.43 -0.36 2.52
N LEU A 92 7.10 0.01 3.63
CA LEU A 92 7.31 1.41 3.99
C LEU A 92 8.16 2.16 2.96
N ARG A 93 9.24 1.55 2.49
CA ARG A 93 10.12 2.13 1.47
C ARG A 93 9.37 2.33 0.16
N ASP A 94 8.66 1.30 -0.28
CA ASP A 94 7.88 1.32 -1.51
C ASP A 94 6.77 2.38 -1.43
N ALA A 95 6.09 2.51 -0.30
CA ALA A 95 5.07 3.53 -0.07
C ALA A 95 5.63 4.96 -0.21
N VAL A 96 6.76 5.27 0.43
CA VAL A 96 7.39 6.60 0.32
C VAL A 96 7.86 6.87 -1.10
N HIS A 97 8.43 5.86 -1.77
CA HIS A 97 8.88 5.97 -3.16
C HIS A 97 7.72 6.26 -4.10
N THR A 98 6.62 5.50 -4.00
CA THR A 98 5.42 5.69 -4.83
C THR A 98 4.77 7.05 -4.59
N VAL A 99 4.69 7.51 -3.33
CA VAL A 99 4.17 8.85 -3.00
C VAL A 99 5.06 9.94 -3.61
N ALA A 100 6.39 9.80 -3.55
CA ALA A 100 7.32 10.77 -4.14
C ALA A 100 7.15 10.85 -5.66
N LEU A 101 7.05 9.71 -6.36
CA LEU A 101 6.80 9.65 -7.80
C LEU A 101 5.44 10.28 -8.16
N ALA A 102 4.40 10.00 -7.35
CA ALA A 102 3.07 10.52 -7.59
C ALA A 102 3.01 12.05 -7.49
N VAL A 103 3.65 12.61 -6.48
CA VAL A 103 3.73 14.06 -6.30
C VAL A 103 4.54 14.70 -7.42
N LEU A 104 5.69 14.12 -7.80
CA LEU A 104 6.50 14.62 -8.92
C LEU A 104 5.73 14.58 -10.24
N ALA A 105 4.99 13.48 -10.52
CA ALA A 105 4.20 13.36 -11.74
C ALA A 105 3.07 14.40 -11.80
N ALA A 106 2.46 14.73 -10.66
CA ALA A 106 1.37 15.71 -10.58
C ALA A 106 1.86 17.16 -10.60
N GLY A 107 2.97 17.44 -9.91
CA GLY A 107 3.54 18.78 -9.79
C GLY A 107 4.48 19.17 -10.94
N GLY A 108 4.93 18.20 -11.73
CA GLY A 108 5.95 18.39 -12.75
C GLY A 108 7.37 18.26 -12.19
N THR A 109 8.30 18.02 -13.11
CA THR A 109 9.71 17.74 -12.80
C THR A 109 10.65 18.92 -13.05
N ASP A 110 10.12 20.12 -13.39
CA ASP A 110 10.93 21.27 -13.80
C ASP A 110 11.69 21.88 -12.63
N SER A 111 11.10 21.87 -11.42
CA SER A 111 11.69 22.48 -10.24
C SER A 111 12.79 21.63 -9.61
N PRO A 112 14.04 22.10 -9.54
CA PRO A 112 15.13 21.39 -8.88
C PRO A 112 14.86 21.20 -7.36
N ALA A 113 14.15 22.13 -6.72
CA ALA A 113 13.83 22.03 -5.30
C ALA A 113 12.91 20.83 -5.03
N VAL A 114 11.89 20.62 -5.86
CA VAL A 114 10.96 19.49 -5.74
C VAL A 114 11.68 18.16 -5.98
N ARG A 115 12.54 18.09 -7.03
CA ARG A 115 13.33 16.90 -7.32
C ARG A 115 14.26 16.53 -6.18
N GLN A 116 14.98 17.52 -5.62
CA GLN A 116 15.87 17.31 -4.46
C GLN A 116 15.10 16.89 -3.22
N ALA A 117 13.93 17.48 -2.96
CA ALA A 117 13.07 17.08 -1.84
C ALA A 117 12.59 15.62 -2.00
N ALA A 118 12.21 15.22 -3.21
CA ALA A 118 11.79 13.84 -3.50
C ALA A 118 12.94 12.84 -3.32
N VAL A 119 14.12 13.13 -3.90
CA VAL A 119 15.34 12.31 -3.72
C VAL A 119 15.69 12.20 -2.25
N GLY A 120 15.63 13.30 -1.51
CA GLY A 120 15.89 13.32 -0.06
C GLY A 120 14.93 12.42 0.73
N ALA A 121 13.63 12.47 0.41
CA ALA A 121 12.61 11.63 1.04
C ALA A 121 12.84 10.14 0.73
N VAL A 122 13.11 9.79 -0.53
CA VAL A 122 13.36 8.40 -0.97
C VAL A 122 14.63 7.85 -0.34
N ARG A 123 15.71 8.64 -0.27
CA ARG A 123 16.96 8.23 0.41
C ARG A 123 16.73 8.02 1.91
N ALA A 124 16.00 8.90 2.57
CA ALA A 124 15.67 8.76 3.98
C ALA A 124 14.79 7.54 4.26
N ALA A 125 13.97 7.12 3.30
CA ALA A 125 13.16 5.92 3.40
C ALA A 125 13.97 4.62 3.26
N GLY A 126 15.23 4.66 2.79
CA GLY A 126 16.12 3.50 2.73
C GLY A 126 16.56 3.10 1.32
N PHE A 127 16.51 4.02 0.36
CA PHE A 127 17.13 3.89 -0.96
C PHE A 127 18.31 4.87 -1.10
N PRO A 128 19.45 4.62 -0.45
CA PRO A 128 20.55 5.59 -0.35
C PRO A 128 21.14 5.96 -1.71
N ASP A 129 21.09 5.04 -2.66
CA ASP A 129 21.66 5.20 -4.00
C ASP A 129 20.68 5.86 -4.98
N CYS A 130 19.46 6.21 -4.54
CA CYS A 130 18.48 6.87 -5.41
C CYS A 130 19.03 8.22 -5.88
N GLY A 131 19.12 8.36 -7.22
CA GLY A 131 19.54 9.59 -7.90
C GLY A 131 18.34 10.34 -8.50
N GLU A 132 18.58 11.60 -8.86
CA GLU A 132 17.59 12.44 -9.55
C GLU A 132 17.23 11.83 -10.91
N ASP A 133 18.26 11.43 -11.69
CA ASP A 133 18.09 10.83 -13.01
C ASP A 133 17.24 9.56 -12.96
N GLN A 134 17.44 8.73 -11.94
CA GLN A 134 16.68 7.50 -11.76
C GLN A 134 15.19 7.77 -11.49
N LEU A 135 14.85 8.78 -10.68
CA LEU A 135 13.46 9.17 -10.47
C LEU A 135 12.82 9.72 -11.75
N LEU A 136 13.56 10.50 -12.52
CA LEU A 136 13.08 11.05 -13.78
C LEU A 136 12.88 9.97 -14.84
N GLU A 137 13.78 8.98 -14.94
CA GLU A 137 13.62 7.82 -15.82
C GLU A 137 12.37 7.01 -15.47
N LEU A 138 12.10 6.78 -14.17
CA LEU A 138 10.90 6.07 -13.73
C LEU A 138 9.62 6.84 -14.09
N ILE A 139 9.60 8.15 -13.89
CA ILE A 139 8.46 9.00 -14.28
C ILE A 139 8.26 8.97 -15.80
N ALA A 140 9.34 9.04 -16.56
CA ALA A 140 9.28 8.97 -18.02
C ALA A 140 8.75 7.59 -18.49
N ALA A 141 9.17 6.50 -17.85
CA ALA A 141 8.68 5.16 -18.15
C ALA A 141 7.17 5.03 -17.84
N LEU A 142 6.73 5.51 -16.68
CA LEU A 142 5.31 5.52 -16.31
C LEU A 142 4.46 6.36 -17.30
N ALA A 143 5.00 7.49 -17.74
CA ALA A 143 4.34 8.33 -18.72
C ALA A 143 4.28 7.67 -20.13
N ALA A 144 5.32 6.94 -20.52
CA ALA A 144 5.35 6.21 -21.79
C ALA A 144 4.33 5.07 -21.81
N ASP A 145 4.19 4.32 -20.72
CA ASP A 145 3.18 3.24 -20.59
C ASP A 145 1.74 3.77 -20.69
N THR A 146 1.51 5.00 -20.23
CA THR A 146 0.20 5.66 -20.30
C THR A 146 -0.02 6.49 -21.55
N GLY A 147 0.99 6.55 -22.45
CA GLY A 147 0.95 7.33 -23.70
C GLY A 147 1.00 8.85 -23.49
N ARG A 148 1.40 9.31 -22.32
CA ARG A 148 1.44 10.74 -21.96
C ARG A 148 2.80 11.12 -21.36
N LEU A 149 3.44 12.13 -21.94
CA LEU A 149 4.66 12.70 -21.38
C LEU A 149 4.35 13.57 -20.15
N PRO A 150 5.15 13.52 -19.07
CA PRO A 150 5.01 14.42 -17.94
C PRO A 150 5.14 15.87 -18.42
N GLY A 151 4.17 16.71 -18.11
CA GLY A 151 4.17 18.11 -18.51
C GLY A 151 3.44 18.43 -19.82
N ALA A 152 2.97 17.45 -20.59
CA ALA A 152 2.26 17.69 -21.86
C ALA A 152 0.88 18.36 -21.70
N ALA A 153 0.31 18.38 -20.49
CA ALA A 153 -0.96 19.05 -20.23
C ALA A 153 -0.91 20.58 -20.36
N ALA A 154 0.28 21.18 -20.43
CA ALA A 154 0.45 22.63 -20.56
C ALA A 154 0.55 23.15 -22.00
N TYR A 155 0.72 22.27 -22.97
CA TYR A 155 0.98 22.69 -24.37
C TYR A 155 -0.23 22.59 -25.31
N ASP A 156 -1.32 21.94 -24.92
CA ASP A 156 -2.49 21.77 -25.80
C ASP A 156 -3.49 22.96 -25.82
N ALA A 157 -3.19 24.06 -25.12
CA ALA A 157 -4.05 25.25 -25.13
C ALA A 157 -3.69 26.31 -26.20
N GLY A 158 -2.77 26.02 -27.15
CA GLY A 158 -2.21 27.05 -27.99
C GLY A 158 -1.93 26.73 -29.45
N ALA A 159 -2.54 25.74 -30.10
CA ALA A 159 -2.36 25.50 -31.51
C ALA A 159 -3.69 25.64 -32.29
N VAL A 160 -4.16 26.89 -32.42
CA VAL A 160 -5.10 27.24 -33.51
C VAL A 160 -4.24 27.53 -34.73
N GLY A 161 -4.09 26.57 -35.61
CA GLY A 161 -3.55 26.76 -36.95
C GLY A 161 -4.67 27.09 -37.94
N PRO A 162 -4.49 28.09 -38.85
CA PRO A 162 -5.51 28.51 -39.80
C PRO A 162 -5.46 27.69 -41.09
N GLY A 163 -6.63 27.25 -41.54
CA GLY A 163 -6.82 27.05 -42.96
C GLY A 163 -7.19 25.67 -43.47
N ALA A 164 -8.45 25.48 -43.78
CA ALA A 164 -8.89 25.20 -45.14
C ALA A 164 -10.42 25.07 -45.19
N ALA A 165 -10.97 25.86 -46.07
CA ALA A 165 -12.40 26.01 -46.37
C ALA A 165 -12.93 24.86 -47.23
N ALA A 166 -14.25 24.79 -47.22
CA ALA A 166 -15.20 24.39 -48.28
C ALA A 166 -15.92 23.05 -48.15
N GLY A 167 -17.29 23.14 -48.10
CA GLY A 167 -18.15 22.08 -48.60
C GLY A 167 -19.43 21.88 -47.83
N ALA A 168 -20.36 22.76 -48.00
CA ALA A 168 -21.82 22.66 -48.30
C ALA A 168 -22.70 21.53 -47.72
N ALA A 169 -23.80 22.00 -47.12
CA ALA A 169 -25.20 21.64 -47.24
C ALA A 169 -25.75 20.37 -46.57
N GLY A 170 -26.81 20.57 -45.76
CA GLY A 170 -27.81 19.55 -45.53
C GLY A 170 -28.50 19.65 -44.18
N ALA A 171 -29.54 20.40 -44.15
CA ALA A 171 -30.73 20.59 -43.36
C ALA A 171 -31.21 19.53 -42.34
N SER A 172 -31.95 20.06 -41.37
CA SER A 172 -33.11 19.57 -40.60
C SER A 172 -32.87 18.95 -39.24
N GLY A 173 -33.03 19.63 -38.17
CA GLY A 173 -34.24 19.72 -37.33
C GLY A 173 -34.51 18.49 -36.46
N ALA A 174 -34.22 18.60 -35.17
CA ALA A 174 -35.13 18.13 -34.14
C ALA A 174 -34.69 18.68 -32.79
N ALA A 175 -35.68 19.19 -32.08
CA ALA A 175 -35.59 19.84 -30.80
C ALA A 175 -35.15 18.92 -29.67
N GLY A 176 -34.35 19.46 -28.79
CA GLY A 176 -34.43 19.47 -27.37
C GLY A 176 -34.42 18.19 -26.55
N GLN A 177 -33.33 18.02 -25.82
CA GLN A 177 -33.42 17.69 -24.40
C GLN A 177 -32.19 18.26 -23.74
N PRO A 178 -32.28 18.92 -22.53
CA PRO A 178 -31.10 19.25 -21.79
C PRO A 178 -30.55 17.96 -21.22
N GLY A 179 -29.66 17.35 -21.98
CA GLY A 179 -28.81 16.25 -21.50
C GLY A 179 -27.99 16.76 -20.36
N ARG A 180 -28.17 16.13 -19.22
CA ARG A 180 -27.26 16.20 -18.09
C ARG A 180 -25.86 16.11 -18.63
N ASP A 181 -25.08 17.19 -18.53
CA ASP A 181 -23.65 17.18 -18.52
C ASP A 181 -23.24 16.32 -17.32
N ILE A 182 -23.17 15.02 -17.54
CA ILE A 182 -22.30 14.15 -16.75
C ILE A 182 -20.93 14.63 -17.16
N GLY A 183 -20.30 15.44 -16.31
CA GLY A 183 -18.95 15.93 -16.48
C GLY A 183 -18.08 14.78 -16.98
N ARG A 184 -17.65 14.90 -18.22
CA ARG A 184 -16.44 14.25 -18.70
C ARG A 184 -15.28 14.91 -17.96
N ASP A 185 -15.15 14.63 -16.68
CA ASP A 185 -13.85 14.59 -16.04
C ASP A 185 -13.09 13.52 -16.82
N GLY A 186 -12.37 13.97 -17.83
CA GLY A 186 -11.47 13.11 -18.58
C GLY A 186 -10.48 12.57 -17.55
N LEU A 187 -10.75 11.34 -17.10
CA LEU A 187 -9.83 10.59 -16.24
C LEU A 187 -8.48 10.62 -16.97
N ASP A 188 -7.57 11.42 -16.46
CA ASP A 188 -6.21 11.46 -16.93
C ASP A 188 -5.65 10.03 -16.83
N PRO A 189 -5.35 9.33 -17.95
CA PRO A 189 -4.90 7.94 -17.89
C PRO A 189 -3.68 7.77 -17.00
N CYS A 190 -2.77 8.75 -16.99
CA CYS A 190 -1.63 8.78 -16.09
C CYS A 190 -2.06 8.92 -14.63
N GLY A 191 -3.02 9.79 -14.35
CA GLY A 191 -3.58 9.93 -13.01
C GLY A 191 -4.28 8.67 -12.53
N THR A 192 -4.93 7.92 -13.43
CA THR A 192 -5.61 6.67 -13.07
C THR A 192 -4.62 5.55 -12.77
N ALA A 193 -3.58 5.36 -13.61
CA ALA A 193 -2.54 4.36 -13.37
C ALA A 193 -1.81 4.64 -12.05
N LEU A 194 -1.43 5.89 -11.82
CA LEU A 194 -0.76 6.30 -10.61
C LEU A 194 -1.63 6.18 -9.36
N ALA A 195 -2.94 6.40 -9.49
CA ALA A 195 -3.89 6.18 -8.39
C ALA A 195 -4.00 4.69 -8.02
N ILE A 196 -3.91 3.78 -9.01
CA ILE A 196 -3.87 2.34 -8.78
C ILE A 196 -2.58 1.96 -8.05
N GLU A 197 -1.42 2.41 -8.53
CA GLU A 197 -0.11 2.16 -7.90
C GLU A 197 -0.06 2.67 -6.46
N LEU A 198 -0.59 3.87 -6.22
CA LEU A 198 -0.71 4.41 -4.86
C LEU A 198 -1.59 3.53 -3.96
N HIS A 199 -2.70 3.05 -4.49
CA HIS A 199 -3.61 2.19 -3.75
C HIS A 199 -2.95 0.85 -3.42
N GLU A 200 -2.32 0.21 -4.39
CA GLU A 200 -1.62 -1.06 -4.23
C GLU A 200 -0.44 -0.96 -3.24
N ALA A 201 0.28 0.17 -3.23
CA ALA A 201 1.40 0.37 -2.32
C ALA A 201 0.96 0.73 -0.89
N LEU A 202 -0.12 1.51 -0.72
CA LEU A 202 -0.50 2.09 0.56
C LEU A 202 -1.56 1.29 1.31
N GLU A 203 -2.54 0.71 0.61
CA GLU A 203 -3.65 -0.01 1.24
C GLU A 203 -3.20 -1.20 2.10
N PRO A 204 -2.27 -2.08 1.63
CA PRO A 204 -1.79 -3.19 2.45
C PRO A 204 -0.98 -2.74 3.66
N LEU A 205 -0.37 -1.54 3.60
CA LEU A 205 0.46 -0.99 4.66
C LEU A 205 -0.37 -0.28 5.73
N ALA A 206 -1.43 0.41 5.34
CA ALA A 206 -2.23 1.27 6.21
C ALA A 206 -2.73 0.60 7.50
N PRO A 207 -3.25 -0.67 7.51
CA PRO A 207 -3.70 -1.34 8.72
C PRO A 207 -2.60 -1.59 9.75
N HIS A 208 -1.35 -1.69 9.29
CA HIS A 208 -0.18 -2.01 10.13
C HIS A 208 0.51 -0.75 10.67
N LEU A 209 0.10 0.43 10.25
CA LEU A 209 0.64 1.71 10.71
C LEU A 209 -0.20 2.30 11.84
N ALA A 210 0.49 2.82 12.86
CA ALA A 210 -0.13 3.72 13.83
C ALA A 210 -0.60 5.01 13.12
N PRO A 211 -1.61 5.74 13.65
CA PRO A 211 -2.09 6.98 13.06
C PRO A 211 -0.98 7.97 12.72
N THR A 212 -0.02 8.19 13.63
CA THR A 212 1.14 9.06 13.45
C THR A 212 2.06 8.61 12.30
N GLY A 213 2.15 7.29 12.05
CA GLY A 213 2.92 6.74 10.93
C GLY A 213 2.25 7.04 9.58
N ARG A 214 0.92 6.91 9.50
CA ARG A 214 0.12 7.27 8.32
C ARG A 214 0.25 8.76 8.00
N GLU A 215 0.10 9.61 9.02
CA GLU A 215 0.29 11.06 8.90
C GLU A 215 1.71 11.40 8.42
N SER A 216 2.73 10.71 8.93
CA SER A 216 4.12 10.95 8.53
C SER A 216 4.35 10.72 7.04
N ILE A 217 3.78 9.66 6.45
CA ILE A 217 3.90 9.39 5.01
C ILE A 217 3.21 10.50 4.20
N LEU A 218 1.99 10.90 4.59
CA LEU A 218 1.27 12.00 3.94
C LEU A 218 2.08 13.29 4.00
N LEU A 219 2.64 13.62 5.17
CA LEU A 219 3.43 14.83 5.39
C LEU A 219 4.76 14.83 4.61
N GLN A 220 5.36 13.66 4.36
CA GLN A 220 6.51 13.57 3.48
C GLN A 220 6.15 13.94 2.03
N GLY A 221 5.05 13.41 1.50
CA GLY A 221 4.54 13.82 0.18
C GLY A 221 4.22 15.31 0.12
N ALA A 222 3.57 15.83 1.15
CA ALA A 222 3.22 17.24 1.25
C ALA A 222 4.47 18.17 1.26
N ARG A 223 5.55 17.77 1.94
CA ARG A 223 6.83 18.54 1.93
C ARG A 223 7.49 18.56 0.56
N ILE A 224 7.37 17.48 -0.21
CA ILE A 224 7.84 17.44 -1.60
C ILE A 224 7.05 18.45 -2.43
N ALA A 225 5.72 18.42 -2.34
CA ALA A 225 4.84 19.28 -3.13
C ALA A 225 5.06 20.78 -2.85
N VAL A 226 5.31 21.17 -1.59
CA VAL A 226 5.52 22.59 -1.26
C VAL A 226 6.96 23.08 -1.42
N ALA A 227 7.86 22.25 -1.89
CA ALA A 227 9.29 22.60 -1.99
C ALA A 227 9.57 23.75 -2.96
N ASP A 228 8.71 24.01 -3.94
CA ASP A 228 8.81 25.11 -4.90
C ASP A 228 7.69 26.16 -4.77
N GLY A 229 6.82 26.04 -3.77
CA GLY A 229 5.75 27.01 -3.56
C GLY A 229 4.47 26.41 -2.97
N PRO A 230 3.34 27.08 -3.13
CA PRO A 230 2.06 26.56 -2.69
C PRO A 230 1.61 25.37 -3.56
N TYR A 231 0.81 24.46 -2.96
CA TYR A 231 0.28 23.29 -3.66
C TYR A 231 -0.38 23.66 -4.99
N ARG A 232 0.00 22.94 -6.04
CA ARG A 232 -0.75 22.92 -7.29
C ARG A 232 -2.03 22.08 -7.13
N PRO A 233 -3.11 22.36 -7.88
CA PRO A 233 -4.36 21.59 -7.77
C PRO A 233 -4.17 20.08 -7.94
N ALA A 234 -3.33 19.66 -8.91
CA ALA A 234 -3.03 18.25 -9.17
C ALA A 234 -2.28 17.59 -7.99
N GLU A 235 -1.30 18.27 -7.40
CA GLU A 235 -0.58 17.76 -6.22
C GLU A 235 -1.51 17.57 -5.03
N ARG A 236 -2.42 18.52 -4.82
CA ARG A 236 -3.40 18.43 -3.75
C ARG A 236 -4.33 17.24 -3.95
N THR A 237 -4.81 16.99 -5.17
CA THR A 237 -5.63 15.82 -5.51
C THR A 237 -4.90 14.52 -5.22
N VAL A 238 -3.60 14.42 -5.59
CA VAL A 238 -2.76 13.26 -5.28
C VAL A 238 -2.63 13.07 -3.78
N LEU A 239 -2.33 14.12 -3.01
CA LEU A 239 -2.18 14.04 -1.56
C LEU A 239 -3.50 13.67 -0.85
N GLU A 240 -4.65 14.12 -1.34
CA GLU A 240 -5.96 13.69 -0.86
C GLU A 240 -6.21 12.20 -1.16
N THR A 241 -5.73 11.70 -2.30
CA THR A 241 -5.78 10.26 -2.64
C THR A 241 -4.86 9.45 -1.74
N VAL A 242 -3.64 9.91 -1.48
CA VAL A 242 -2.72 9.32 -0.50
C VAL A 242 -3.36 9.27 0.89
N GLY A 243 -3.97 10.36 1.36
CA GLY A 243 -4.67 10.39 2.64
C GLY A 243 -5.77 9.34 2.73
N ARG A 244 -6.55 9.18 1.67
CA ARG A 244 -7.61 8.18 1.59
C ARG A 244 -7.07 6.75 1.61
N ALA A 245 -6.03 6.45 0.83
CA ALA A 245 -5.38 5.14 0.80
C ALA A 245 -4.75 4.77 2.16
N LEU A 246 -4.23 5.76 2.89
CA LEU A 246 -3.72 5.61 4.25
C LEU A 246 -4.82 5.56 5.33
N MET A 247 -6.10 5.55 4.95
CA MET A 247 -7.25 5.58 5.87
C MET A 247 -7.23 6.78 6.84
N ILE A 248 -6.76 7.95 6.39
CA ILE A 248 -6.84 9.22 7.10
C ILE A 248 -8.16 9.86 6.68
N CYS A 249 -8.92 10.41 7.64
CA CYS A 249 -10.17 11.06 7.30
C CYS A 249 -9.93 12.35 6.48
N PRO A 250 -10.86 12.75 5.59
CA PRO A 250 -10.67 13.91 4.72
C PRO A 250 -10.41 15.22 5.48
N ASP A 251 -11.06 15.43 6.62
CA ASP A 251 -10.89 16.62 7.43
C ASP A 251 -9.51 16.69 8.07
N ASP A 252 -9.00 15.54 8.56
CA ASP A 252 -7.64 15.44 9.09
C ASP A 252 -6.60 15.62 7.99
N THR A 253 -6.83 15.04 6.80
CA THR A 253 -5.99 15.24 5.62
C THR A 253 -5.90 16.74 5.29
N ALA A 254 -7.04 17.42 5.17
CA ALA A 254 -7.07 18.85 4.87
C ALA A 254 -6.35 19.68 5.93
N ARG A 255 -6.54 19.36 7.22
CA ARG A 255 -5.87 20.01 8.35
C ARG A 255 -4.35 19.81 8.30
N LEU A 256 -3.88 18.59 8.05
CA LEU A 256 -2.45 18.26 7.96
C LEU A 256 -1.79 18.98 6.79
N LEU A 257 -2.44 19.00 5.61
CA LEU A 257 -1.93 19.73 4.45
C LEU A 257 -1.87 21.23 4.68
N ALA A 258 -2.86 21.81 5.37
CA ALA A 258 -2.86 23.24 5.71
C ALA A 258 -1.79 23.63 6.73
N ALA A 259 -1.32 22.68 7.54
CA ALA A 259 -0.26 22.93 8.53
C ALA A 259 1.14 23.04 7.91
N ILE A 260 1.35 22.48 6.72
CA ILE A 260 2.62 22.58 5.99
C ILE A 260 2.62 23.88 5.16
N ARG A 261 3.63 24.71 5.39
CA ARG A 261 3.85 25.95 4.66
C ARG A 261 5.02 25.78 3.71
N ALA A 262 4.91 26.44 2.53
CA ALA A 262 6.04 26.56 1.63
C ALA A 262 7.21 27.25 2.34
N PRO A 263 8.46 26.85 2.09
CA PRO A 263 9.61 27.63 2.51
C PRO A 263 9.56 29.02 1.85
N PHE A 264 9.80 30.06 2.64
CA PHE A 264 9.85 31.45 2.17
C PHE A 264 11.13 31.68 1.37
#